data_5239d43337bdd0818dd0641bba3da7a7
#
_entry.id   5239d43337bdd0818dd0641bba3da7a7
#
_cell.length_a   1.000
_cell.length_b   1.000
_cell.length_c   1.000
_cell.angle_alpha   90.00
_cell.angle_beta   90.00
_cell.angle_gamma   90.00
#
_symmetry.space_group_name_H-M   'P 1'
#
loop_
_entity.id
_entity.type
_entity.pdbx_description
1 polymer ?
#
loop_
_entity_poly.entity_id
_entity_poly.type
_entity_poly.pdbx_seq_one_letter_code
_entity_poly.pdbx_strand_id
1 'polypeptide(L)'
;MPTPALLQVRVGQHSDAGRKSVNQDFHGACLPDGPQRQSKGVAVVLADGIGSSDVSDVAAAAAVHALLVDYYCTSDAWSVKRSAQCVVAATNSWLHAQTRRSPYRFDQDRGYVCTLSALIVKGATAHLFHVGDTRIYRVQGRTLEQLTEDHRVCMTDGRSYLGRALGVQPQTEIDYRSLPVDAGDMFVLSTDGVHEHMPPGAIVQAIATHAPDLDAAARSIVQQALENGSPDNCTVQIVAIDRVAPADASEMQHQRAQLRLPPVLSARQQFEGYEIVRELYTSHRSHVYLATEPGTGRQVVIKTPSIDRQEDQAFLDRFVLEEWIARRIDSPHVLR
;
A
#
# COMPACT_ATOMS: atom_id res chain seq x y z
N MET A 1 -6.86 25.05 21.05
CA MET A 1 -6.00 24.26 20.15
C MET A 1 -6.87 23.85 18.97
N PRO A 2 -6.49 24.08 17.71
CA PRO A 2 -7.27 23.53 16.60
C PRO A 2 -7.23 22.01 16.68
N THR A 3 -8.38 21.37 16.50
CA THR A 3 -8.49 19.92 16.43
C THR A 3 -7.57 19.41 15.31
N PRO A 4 -6.69 18.43 15.55
CA PRO A 4 -5.81 17.93 14.50
C PRO A 4 -6.67 17.44 13.33
N ALA A 5 -6.23 17.75 12.11
CA ALA A 5 -6.90 17.30 10.91
C ALA A 5 -6.90 15.78 10.88
N LEU A 6 -8.10 15.18 10.83
CA LEU A 6 -8.24 13.72 10.74
C LEU A 6 -8.13 13.27 9.28
N LEU A 7 -7.59 12.09 9.07
CA LEU A 7 -7.60 11.39 7.78
C LEU A 7 -9.07 11.24 7.32
N GLN A 8 -9.35 11.64 6.08
CA GLN A 8 -10.65 11.45 5.44
C GLN A 8 -10.46 10.67 4.15
N VAL A 9 -11.16 9.54 4.07
CA VAL A 9 -11.11 8.62 2.94
C VAL A 9 -12.54 8.27 2.57
N ARG A 10 -12.83 8.25 1.27
CA ARG A 10 -14.06 7.68 0.70
C ARG A 10 -13.71 6.40 -0.03
N VAL A 11 -14.58 5.42 0.08
CA VAL A 11 -14.44 4.13 -0.59
C VAL A 11 -15.72 3.86 -1.37
N GLY A 12 -15.58 3.49 -2.64
CA GLY A 12 -16.65 2.90 -3.44
C GLY A 12 -16.24 1.49 -3.83
N GLN A 13 -17.18 0.56 -3.85
CA GLN A 13 -16.87 -0.84 -4.08
C GLN A 13 -18.02 -1.59 -4.71
N HIS A 14 -17.70 -2.57 -5.53
CA HIS A 14 -18.68 -3.49 -6.11
C HIS A 14 -18.04 -4.84 -6.44
N SER A 15 -18.83 -5.89 -6.26
CA SER A 15 -18.46 -7.27 -6.57
C SER A 15 -19.65 -7.98 -7.22
N ASP A 16 -19.37 -8.76 -8.25
CA ASP A 16 -20.36 -9.57 -8.96
C ASP A 16 -19.79 -10.95 -9.27
N ALA A 17 -20.61 -11.98 -9.10
CA ALA A 17 -20.24 -13.36 -9.40
C ALA A 17 -20.01 -13.60 -10.91
N GLY A 18 -20.47 -12.69 -11.76
CA GLY A 18 -20.34 -12.80 -13.20
C GLY A 18 -21.04 -14.05 -13.74
N ARG A 19 -20.26 -14.84 -14.48
CA ARG A 19 -20.74 -16.09 -15.08
C ARG A 19 -20.57 -17.31 -14.18
N LYS A 20 -19.91 -17.15 -13.02
CA LYS A 20 -19.72 -18.24 -12.05
C LYS A 20 -20.97 -18.43 -11.20
N SER A 21 -21.18 -19.64 -10.70
CA SER A 21 -22.29 -19.96 -9.79
C SER A 21 -22.06 -19.45 -8.36
N VAL A 22 -20.80 -19.21 -7.98
CA VAL A 22 -20.37 -18.73 -6.67
C VAL A 22 -19.44 -17.56 -6.86
N ASN A 23 -19.59 -16.54 -6.03
CA ASN A 23 -18.61 -15.49 -5.94
C ASN A 23 -17.53 -15.91 -4.93
N GLN A 24 -16.32 -16.16 -5.43
CA GLN A 24 -15.15 -16.54 -4.63
C GLN A 24 -14.29 -15.34 -4.25
N ASP A 25 -14.59 -14.15 -4.82
CA ASP A 25 -14.02 -12.89 -4.37
C ASP A 25 -14.63 -12.44 -3.04
N PHE A 26 -13.83 -11.85 -2.21
CA PHE A 26 -14.29 -11.15 -1.02
C PHE A 26 -13.56 -9.81 -0.83
N HIS A 27 -14.26 -8.80 -0.35
CA HIS A 27 -13.71 -7.46 -0.18
C HIS A 27 -14.35 -6.75 1.01
N GLY A 28 -13.70 -5.69 1.47
CA GLY A 28 -14.27 -4.84 2.49
C GLY A 28 -13.36 -3.67 2.84
N ALA A 29 -13.94 -2.74 3.59
CA ALA A 29 -13.24 -1.58 4.11
C ALA A 29 -13.61 -1.32 5.57
N CYS A 30 -12.63 -0.96 6.39
CA CYS A 30 -12.83 -0.50 7.75
C CYS A 30 -12.38 0.96 7.86
N LEU A 31 -13.34 1.84 8.11
CA LEU A 31 -13.15 3.28 8.30
C LEU A 31 -13.51 3.62 9.76
N PRO A 32 -12.63 3.32 10.73
CA PRO A 32 -12.93 3.55 12.13
C PRO A 32 -13.04 5.03 12.45
N ASP A 33 -13.67 5.36 13.57
CA ASP A 33 -13.80 6.72 14.05
C ASP A 33 -12.78 7.03 15.16
N GLY A 34 -12.57 8.34 15.42
CA GLY A 34 -11.84 8.85 16.56
C GLY A 34 -10.40 8.34 16.71
N PRO A 35 -10.01 7.88 17.92
CA PRO A 35 -8.63 7.48 18.22
C PRO A 35 -8.13 6.29 17.39
N GLN A 36 -9.01 5.35 17.05
CA GLN A 36 -8.63 4.17 16.29
C GLN A 36 -8.25 4.51 14.85
N ARG A 37 -8.89 5.53 14.23
CA ARG A 37 -8.48 6.07 12.93
C ARG A 37 -7.09 6.69 13.00
N GLN A 38 -6.74 7.33 14.11
CA GLN A 38 -5.41 7.91 14.30
C GLN A 38 -4.33 6.84 14.53
N SER A 39 -4.63 5.83 15.36
CA SER A 39 -3.64 4.82 15.73
C SER A 39 -3.45 3.74 14.66
N LYS A 40 -4.49 3.37 13.93
CA LYS A 40 -4.53 2.25 12.97
C LYS A 40 -4.78 2.68 11.52
N GLY A 41 -5.38 3.85 11.29
CA GLY A 41 -5.74 4.30 9.94
C GLY A 41 -7.02 3.66 9.41
N VAL A 42 -7.13 3.67 8.08
CA VAL A 42 -8.22 3.06 7.29
C VAL A 42 -7.67 1.87 6.53
N ALA A 43 -8.36 0.73 6.57
CA ALA A 43 -7.98 -0.47 5.83
C ALA A 43 -9.02 -0.79 4.75
N VAL A 44 -8.54 -1.08 3.53
CA VAL A 44 -9.33 -1.56 2.38
C VAL A 44 -8.66 -2.83 1.90
N VAL A 45 -9.43 -3.91 1.78
CA VAL A 45 -8.91 -5.26 1.57
C VAL A 45 -9.71 -5.99 0.52
N LEU A 46 -9.01 -6.68 -0.37
CA LEU A 46 -9.54 -7.51 -1.45
C LEU A 46 -8.84 -8.86 -1.43
N ALA A 47 -9.58 -9.92 -1.62
CA ALA A 47 -9.08 -11.28 -1.80
C ALA A 47 -9.90 -12.00 -2.87
N ASP A 48 -9.20 -12.80 -3.67
CA ASP A 48 -9.75 -13.64 -4.72
C ASP A 48 -9.45 -15.10 -4.36
N GLY A 49 -10.50 -15.91 -4.29
CA GLY A 49 -10.40 -17.36 -4.02
C GLY A 49 -10.13 -18.13 -5.29
N ILE A 50 -9.16 -19.05 -5.27
CA ILE A 50 -8.81 -19.82 -6.47
C ILE A 50 -10.00 -20.59 -7.03
N GLY A 51 -10.28 -20.41 -8.33
CA GLY A 51 -11.47 -20.93 -9.00
C GLY A 51 -11.60 -22.47 -9.06
N SER A 52 -10.52 -23.22 -8.78
CA SER A 52 -10.50 -24.68 -8.73
C SER A 52 -11.01 -25.26 -7.40
N SER A 53 -11.17 -24.43 -6.36
CA SER A 53 -11.55 -24.85 -5.01
C SER A 53 -13.01 -24.55 -4.68
N ASP A 54 -13.68 -25.48 -4.02
CA ASP A 54 -15.06 -25.33 -3.52
C ASP A 54 -15.11 -24.62 -2.15
N VAL A 55 -13.97 -24.22 -1.58
CA VAL A 55 -13.83 -23.60 -0.24
C VAL A 55 -12.97 -22.32 -0.25
N SER A 56 -12.64 -21.84 -1.42
CA SER A 56 -11.81 -20.63 -1.59
C SER A 56 -12.57 -19.35 -1.25
N ASP A 57 -13.90 -19.32 -1.39
CA ASP A 57 -14.76 -18.26 -0.90
C ASP A 57 -14.61 -18.06 0.62
N VAL A 58 -14.58 -19.17 1.37
CA VAL A 58 -14.31 -19.15 2.83
C VAL A 58 -12.90 -18.64 3.11
N ALA A 59 -11.92 -19.01 2.28
CA ALA A 59 -10.54 -18.54 2.44
C ALA A 59 -10.44 -17.03 2.19
N ALA A 60 -11.03 -16.53 1.10
CA ALA A 60 -11.07 -15.11 0.78
C ALA A 60 -11.78 -14.30 1.87
N ALA A 61 -12.94 -14.75 2.33
CA ALA A 61 -13.67 -14.11 3.42
C ALA A 61 -12.85 -14.08 4.72
N ALA A 62 -12.19 -15.18 5.09
CA ALA A 62 -11.36 -15.23 6.29
C ALA A 62 -10.16 -14.27 6.22
N ALA A 63 -9.50 -14.18 5.05
CA ALA A 63 -8.37 -13.29 4.85
C ALA A 63 -8.75 -11.81 4.97
N VAL A 64 -9.89 -11.42 4.38
CA VAL A 64 -10.40 -10.05 4.47
C VAL A 64 -10.85 -9.73 5.89
N HIS A 65 -11.63 -10.61 6.52
CA HIS A 65 -12.09 -10.40 7.90
C HIS A 65 -10.95 -10.25 8.90
N ALA A 66 -9.90 -11.05 8.78
CA ALA A 66 -8.74 -10.95 9.66
C ALA A 66 -8.12 -9.55 9.61
N LEU A 67 -7.93 -8.97 8.41
CA LEU A 67 -7.38 -7.61 8.29
C LEU A 67 -8.38 -6.51 8.67
N LEU A 68 -9.66 -6.72 8.53
CA LEU A 68 -10.67 -5.72 8.91
C LEU A 68 -11.03 -5.75 10.41
N VAL A 69 -10.70 -6.84 11.13
CA VAL A 69 -11.02 -7.02 12.55
C VAL A 69 -9.77 -7.18 13.39
N ASP A 70 -8.98 -8.25 13.16
CA ASP A 70 -7.84 -8.59 14.02
C ASP A 70 -6.71 -7.56 13.93
N TYR A 71 -6.52 -6.93 12.74
CA TYR A 71 -5.54 -5.85 12.61
C TYR A 71 -5.81 -4.71 13.60
N TYR A 72 -7.06 -4.32 13.79
CA TYR A 72 -7.44 -3.25 14.71
C TYR A 72 -7.36 -3.67 16.18
N CYS A 73 -7.32 -4.98 16.47
CA CYS A 73 -7.10 -5.53 17.81
C CYS A 73 -5.61 -5.66 18.18
N THR A 74 -4.68 -5.44 17.25
CA THR A 74 -3.25 -5.44 17.54
C THR A 74 -2.85 -4.23 18.38
N SER A 75 -1.71 -4.34 19.10
CA SER A 75 -1.20 -3.25 19.94
C SER A 75 -1.01 -1.95 19.13
N ASP A 76 -1.44 -0.81 19.68
CA ASP A 76 -1.20 0.52 19.10
C ASP A 76 0.30 0.90 19.08
N ALA A 77 1.13 0.24 19.88
CA ALA A 77 2.58 0.41 19.87
C ALA A 77 3.25 -0.27 18.66
N TRP A 78 2.53 -1.09 17.91
CA TRP A 78 3.07 -1.73 16.71
C TRP A 78 2.89 -0.85 15.48
N SER A 79 3.89 -0.90 14.59
CA SER A 79 3.77 -0.28 13.27
C SER A 79 2.66 -0.97 12.45
N VAL A 80 2.12 -0.26 11.46
CA VAL A 80 1.16 -0.82 10.49
C VAL A 80 1.73 -2.09 9.86
N LYS A 81 2.99 -2.05 9.42
CA LYS A 81 3.68 -3.20 8.83
C LYS A 81 3.67 -4.42 9.76
N ARG A 82 4.10 -4.25 11.01
CA ARG A 82 4.15 -5.35 11.99
C ARG A 82 2.77 -5.91 12.28
N SER A 83 1.80 -5.04 12.53
CA SER A 83 0.41 -5.44 12.82
C SER A 83 -0.17 -6.28 11.69
N ALA A 84 -0.12 -5.77 10.45
CA ALA A 84 -0.69 -6.45 9.29
C ALA A 84 0.06 -7.75 8.96
N GLN A 85 1.39 -7.75 8.99
CA GLN A 85 2.17 -8.97 8.74
C GLN A 85 1.89 -10.08 9.76
N CYS A 86 1.74 -9.75 11.05
CA CYS A 86 1.38 -10.74 12.06
C CYS A 86 -0.01 -11.33 11.81
N VAL A 87 -0.99 -10.50 11.46
CA VAL A 87 -2.35 -10.94 11.17
C VAL A 87 -2.38 -11.83 9.93
N VAL A 88 -1.77 -11.37 8.82
CA VAL A 88 -1.76 -12.15 7.56
C VAL A 88 -1.01 -13.47 7.74
N ALA A 89 0.12 -13.50 8.47
CA ALA A 89 0.86 -14.73 8.75
C ALA A 89 0.03 -15.73 9.58
N ALA A 90 -0.71 -15.24 10.59
CA ALA A 90 -1.61 -16.07 11.38
C ALA A 90 -2.76 -16.65 10.54
N THR A 91 -3.36 -15.80 9.69
CA THR A 91 -4.42 -16.21 8.75
C THR A 91 -3.91 -17.24 7.76
N ASN A 92 -2.73 -17.01 7.16
CA ASN A 92 -2.10 -17.98 6.26
C ASN A 92 -1.89 -19.34 6.93
N SER A 93 -1.37 -19.35 8.15
CA SER A 93 -1.15 -20.57 8.91
C SER A 93 -2.46 -21.30 9.21
N TRP A 94 -3.53 -20.56 9.51
CA TRP A 94 -4.85 -21.10 9.75
C TRP A 94 -5.44 -21.71 8.46
N LEU A 95 -5.41 -21.02 7.33
CA LEU A 95 -5.87 -21.50 6.02
C LEU A 95 -5.16 -22.80 5.60
N HIS A 96 -3.82 -22.80 5.71
CA HIS A 96 -3.02 -24.00 5.46
C HIS A 96 -3.43 -25.17 6.36
N ALA A 97 -3.66 -24.92 7.66
CA ALA A 97 -4.10 -25.95 8.59
C ALA A 97 -5.51 -26.46 8.26
N GLN A 98 -6.43 -25.58 7.77
CA GLN A 98 -7.76 -26.01 7.30
C GLN A 98 -7.64 -26.96 6.10
N THR A 99 -6.84 -26.60 5.09
CA THR A 99 -6.57 -27.49 3.94
C THR A 99 -6.07 -28.85 4.39
N ARG A 100 -5.09 -28.88 5.31
CA ARG A 100 -4.51 -30.13 5.85
C ARG A 100 -5.51 -31.01 6.60
N ARG A 101 -6.55 -30.42 7.18
CA ARG A 101 -7.62 -31.13 7.93
C ARG A 101 -8.83 -31.46 7.07
N SER A 102 -8.90 -30.96 5.84
CA SER A 102 -10.01 -31.14 4.89
C SER A 102 -9.80 -32.37 4.02
N PRO A 103 -10.82 -32.78 3.23
CA PRO A 103 -10.67 -33.78 2.17
C PRO A 103 -9.59 -33.41 1.16
N TYR A 104 -9.25 -32.13 1.02
CA TYR A 104 -8.30 -31.57 0.04
C TYR A 104 -6.84 -31.61 0.51
N ARG A 105 -6.52 -32.31 1.59
CA ARG A 105 -5.16 -32.36 2.18
C ARG A 105 -4.03 -32.79 1.24
N PHE A 106 -4.37 -33.45 0.14
CA PHE A 106 -3.43 -33.91 -0.89
C PHE A 106 -3.57 -33.16 -2.23
N ASP A 107 -4.51 -32.23 -2.31
CA ASP A 107 -4.79 -31.41 -3.49
C ASP A 107 -4.90 -29.95 -3.04
N GLN A 108 -3.78 -29.25 -3.05
CA GLN A 108 -3.69 -27.86 -2.56
C GLN A 108 -4.50 -26.90 -3.43
N ASP A 109 -4.66 -27.19 -4.72
CA ASP A 109 -5.44 -26.37 -5.66
C ASP A 109 -6.94 -26.43 -5.39
N ARG A 110 -7.39 -27.31 -4.50
CA ARG A 110 -8.77 -27.41 -4.03
C ARG A 110 -8.94 -27.04 -2.56
N GLY A 111 -7.86 -26.58 -1.92
CA GLY A 111 -7.84 -26.21 -0.51
C GLY A 111 -8.34 -24.80 -0.23
N TYR A 112 -8.17 -24.37 1.02
CA TYR A 112 -8.46 -23.01 1.49
C TYR A 112 -7.34 -22.06 1.03
N VAL A 113 -7.45 -21.62 -0.22
CA VAL A 113 -6.43 -20.82 -0.89
C VAL A 113 -7.06 -19.56 -1.49
N CYS A 114 -6.44 -18.42 -1.27
CA CYS A 114 -6.85 -17.16 -1.87
C CYS A 114 -5.65 -16.20 -2.06
N THR A 115 -5.85 -15.20 -2.90
CA THR A 115 -4.98 -14.03 -3.00
C THR A 115 -5.24 -13.06 -1.85
N LEU A 116 -4.46 -12.00 -1.73
CA LEU A 116 -4.72 -10.89 -0.83
C LEU A 116 -4.07 -9.62 -1.36
N SER A 117 -4.83 -8.55 -1.49
CA SER A 117 -4.34 -7.18 -1.63
C SER A 117 -4.98 -6.29 -0.57
N ALA A 118 -4.15 -5.61 0.21
CA ALA A 118 -4.62 -4.71 1.25
C ALA A 118 -3.93 -3.35 1.15
N LEU A 119 -4.73 -2.30 1.22
CA LEU A 119 -4.31 -0.91 1.32
C LEU A 119 -4.69 -0.37 2.70
N ILE A 120 -3.70 -0.01 3.50
CA ILE A 120 -3.90 0.63 4.80
C ILE A 120 -3.36 2.05 4.72
N VAL A 121 -4.24 3.04 4.88
CA VAL A 121 -3.84 4.46 4.90
C VAL A 121 -3.85 4.96 6.32
N LYS A 122 -2.68 5.39 6.80
CA LYS A 122 -2.51 5.98 8.13
C LYS A 122 -1.72 7.29 8.01
N GLY A 123 -2.25 8.36 8.61
CA GLY A 123 -1.62 9.69 8.51
C GLY A 123 -1.54 10.19 7.08
N ALA A 124 -0.34 10.31 6.56
CA ALA A 124 -0.01 10.67 5.18
C ALA A 124 0.74 9.54 4.46
N THR A 125 0.53 8.28 4.86
CA THR A 125 1.21 7.12 4.29
C THR A 125 0.21 6.03 3.90
N ALA A 126 0.34 5.51 2.70
CA ALA A 126 -0.29 4.28 2.24
C ALA A 126 0.66 3.11 2.44
N HIS A 127 0.17 2.05 3.05
CA HIS A 127 0.86 0.78 3.25
C HIS A 127 0.16 -0.30 2.45
N LEU A 128 0.87 -0.94 1.55
CA LEU A 128 0.37 -1.99 0.67
C LEU A 128 0.92 -3.34 1.13
N PHE A 129 0.04 -4.32 1.22
CA PHE A 129 0.38 -5.72 1.47
C PHE A 129 -0.21 -6.56 0.35
N HIS A 130 0.59 -7.46 -0.21
CA HIS A 130 0.16 -8.17 -1.41
C HIS A 130 0.68 -9.61 -1.44
N VAL A 131 -0.21 -10.54 -1.83
CA VAL A 131 0.08 -11.93 -2.17
C VAL A 131 -0.89 -12.37 -3.26
N GLY A 132 -0.40 -12.80 -4.40
CA GLY A 132 -1.22 -13.30 -5.50
C GLY A 132 -1.16 -12.45 -6.75
N ASP A 133 -2.26 -12.31 -7.44
CA ASP A 133 -2.42 -11.59 -8.70
C ASP A 133 -3.58 -10.58 -8.71
N THR A 134 -4.25 -10.38 -7.58
CA THR A 134 -5.06 -9.16 -7.39
C THR A 134 -4.16 -7.94 -7.44
N ARG A 135 -4.65 -6.80 -7.90
CA ARG A 135 -3.80 -5.64 -8.14
C ARG A 135 -4.25 -4.40 -7.37
N ILE A 136 -3.27 -3.60 -6.97
CA ILE A 136 -3.47 -2.25 -6.44
C ILE A 136 -2.83 -1.26 -7.41
N TYR A 137 -3.60 -0.25 -7.80
CA TYR A 137 -3.17 0.84 -8.67
C TYR A 137 -3.29 2.18 -7.97
N ARG A 138 -2.46 3.15 -8.37
CA ARG A 138 -2.65 4.57 -8.10
C ARG A 138 -3.11 5.25 -9.39
N VAL A 139 -4.14 6.08 -9.31
CA VAL A 139 -4.59 6.89 -10.43
C VAL A 139 -3.61 8.03 -10.65
N GLN A 140 -3.04 8.12 -11.85
CA GLN A 140 -2.13 9.19 -12.26
C GLN A 140 -2.67 9.88 -13.51
N GLY A 141 -3.36 11.02 -13.33
CA GLY A 141 -3.98 11.72 -14.40
C GLY A 141 -5.02 10.86 -15.13
N ARG A 142 -4.69 10.37 -16.33
CA ARG A 142 -5.57 9.52 -17.17
C ARG A 142 -5.12 8.06 -17.25
N THR A 143 -4.16 7.66 -16.42
CA THR A 143 -3.58 6.31 -16.41
C THR A 143 -3.62 5.71 -15.00
N LEU A 144 -3.37 4.40 -14.91
CA LEU A 144 -3.17 3.67 -13.68
C LEU A 144 -1.69 3.27 -13.58
N GLU A 145 -1.05 3.62 -12.46
CA GLU A 145 0.24 3.07 -12.07
C GLU A 145 -0.01 1.81 -11.25
N GLN A 146 0.42 0.64 -11.73
CA GLN A 146 0.34 -0.59 -10.96
C GLN A 146 1.39 -0.58 -9.83
N LEU A 147 0.95 -0.77 -8.59
CA LEU A 147 1.79 -0.71 -7.41
C LEU A 147 2.20 -2.09 -6.88
N THR A 148 1.49 -3.15 -7.28
CA THR A 148 1.74 -4.56 -6.94
C THR A 148 2.33 -5.29 -8.14
N GLU A 149 3.02 -6.40 -7.89
CA GLU A 149 3.55 -7.28 -8.92
C GLU A 149 2.83 -8.64 -8.82
N ASP A 150 2.30 -9.13 -9.94
CA ASP A 150 1.55 -10.38 -9.97
C ASP A 150 2.45 -11.57 -9.66
N HIS A 151 2.06 -12.40 -8.70
CA HIS A 151 2.76 -13.64 -8.39
C HIS A 151 2.28 -14.77 -9.29
N ARG A 152 2.51 -14.64 -10.59
CA ARG A 152 2.18 -15.69 -11.58
C ARG A 152 3.44 -16.32 -12.14
N VAL A 153 3.39 -17.63 -12.36
CA VAL A 153 4.44 -18.42 -13.01
C VAL A 153 3.90 -18.88 -14.35
N CYS A 154 4.54 -18.43 -15.42
CA CYS A 154 4.24 -18.89 -16.77
C CYS A 154 5.00 -20.20 -17.05
N MET A 155 4.29 -21.25 -17.40
CA MET A 155 4.86 -22.51 -17.83
C MET A 155 5.21 -22.49 -19.33
N THR A 156 6.09 -23.38 -19.74
CA THR A 156 6.54 -23.50 -21.15
C THR A 156 5.42 -23.84 -22.13
N ASP A 157 4.30 -24.37 -21.63
CA ASP A 157 3.08 -24.66 -22.41
C ASP A 157 2.12 -23.47 -22.57
N GLY A 158 2.50 -22.29 -22.06
CA GLY A 158 1.72 -21.06 -22.13
C GLY A 158 0.63 -20.96 -21.04
N ARG A 159 0.53 -21.92 -20.12
CA ARG A 159 -0.36 -21.82 -18.96
C ARG A 159 0.30 -20.95 -17.88
N SER A 160 -0.51 -20.14 -17.21
CA SER A 160 -0.10 -19.34 -16.07
C SER A 160 -0.74 -19.91 -14.80
N TYR A 161 0.08 -20.06 -13.76
CA TYR A 161 -0.37 -20.53 -12.45
C TYR A 161 -0.02 -19.49 -11.39
N LEU A 162 -0.81 -19.45 -10.34
CA LEU A 162 -0.55 -18.61 -9.19
C LEU A 162 0.71 -19.11 -8.45
N GLY A 163 1.78 -18.32 -8.47
CA GLY A 163 3.05 -18.70 -7.87
C GLY A 163 3.09 -18.52 -6.35
N ARG A 164 2.30 -17.59 -5.82
CA ARG A 164 2.12 -17.35 -4.38
C ARG A 164 0.64 -17.05 -4.06
N ALA A 165 0.13 -17.70 -3.00
CA ALA A 165 -1.19 -17.44 -2.44
C ALA A 165 -1.21 -17.77 -0.95
N LEU A 166 -2.16 -17.22 -0.22
CA LEU A 166 -2.41 -17.60 1.16
C LEU A 166 -2.97 -19.02 1.23
N GLY A 167 -2.55 -19.80 2.23
CA GLY A 167 -3.02 -21.14 2.50
C GLY A 167 -2.27 -22.26 1.77
N VAL A 168 -1.47 -21.97 0.74
CA VAL A 168 -0.69 -22.97 -0.01
C VAL A 168 0.46 -23.54 0.84
N GLN A 169 1.19 -22.69 1.51
CA GLN A 169 2.35 -23.07 2.31
C GLN A 169 2.15 -22.63 3.77
N PRO A 170 2.80 -23.31 4.74
CA PRO A 170 2.70 -22.93 6.15
C PRO A 170 3.23 -21.53 6.43
N GLN A 171 4.16 -21.04 5.60
CA GLN A 171 4.69 -19.68 5.62
C GLN A 171 4.65 -19.12 4.21
N THR A 172 4.17 -17.89 4.07
CA THR A 172 4.08 -17.18 2.79
C THR A 172 4.76 -15.83 2.93
N GLU A 173 5.58 -15.50 1.94
CA GLU A 173 6.18 -14.17 1.82
C GLU A 173 5.10 -13.18 1.39
N ILE A 174 5.00 -12.07 2.13
CA ILE A 174 4.04 -11.00 1.90
C ILE A 174 4.81 -9.81 1.35
N ASP A 175 4.50 -9.40 0.15
CA ASP A 175 5.06 -8.18 -0.41
C ASP A 175 4.55 -6.98 0.37
N TYR A 176 5.46 -6.09 0.70
CA TYR A 176 5.16 -4.87 1.42
C TYR A 176 5.79 -3.67 0.74
N ARG A 177 4.97 -2.66 0.47
CA ARG A 177 5.41 -1.35 -0.02
C ARG A 177 4.72 -0.25 0.79
N SER A 178 5.41 0.86 1.04
CA SER A 178 4.77 2.07 1.54
C SER A 178 5.14 3.25 0.66
N LEU A 179 4.22 4.20 0.57
CA LEU A 179 4.39 5.42 -0.21
C LEU A 179 3.67 6.59 0.46
N PRO A 180 4.17 7.82 0.29
CA PRO A 180 3.46 9.01 0.74
C PRO A 180 2.18 9.22 -0.06
N VAL A 181 1.16 9.75 0.61
CA VAL A 181 -0.12 10.14 -0.01
C VAL A 181 -0.48 11.57 0.34
N ASP A 182 -1.12 12.23 -0.62
CA ASP A 182 -1.65 13.57 -0.50
C ASP A 182 -3.17 13.58 -0.68
N ALA A 183 -3.80 14.67 -0.26
CA ALA A 183 -5.21 14.91 -0.55
C ALA A 183 -5.42 14.99 -2.08
N GLY A 184 -6.41 14.26 -2.57
CA GLY A 184 -6.68 14.09 -4.01
C GLY A 184 -6.13 12.80 -4.61
N ASP A 185 -5.27 12.07 -3.90
CA ASP A 185 -4.84 10.75 -4.35
C ASP A 185 -5.98 9.75 -4.42
N MET A 186 -5.91 8.86 -5.39
CA MET A 186 -6.91 7.83 -5.60
C MET A 186 -6.24 6.50 -5.91
N PHE A 187 -6.76 5.42 -5.32
CA PHE A 187 -6.31 4.06 -5.54
C PHE A 187 -7.45 3.19 -6.05
N VAL A 188 -7.09 2.16 -6.80
CA VAL A 188 -8.03 1.13 -7.29
C VAL A 188 -7.46 -0.23 -6.93
N LEU A 189 -8.26 -1.07 -6.30
CA LEU A 189 -7.97 -2.48 -6.09
C LEU A 189 -8.90 -3.29 -6.99
N SER A 190 -8.39 -4.32 -7.67
CA SER A 190 -9.20 -5.15 -8.57
C SER A 190 -8.74 -6.60 -8.59
N THR A 191 -9.69 -7.52 -8.81
CA THR A 191 -9.42 -8.91 -9.17
C THR A 191 -9.15 -9.04 -10.67
N ASP A 192 -8.62 -10.17 -11.10
CA ASP A 192 -8.25 -10.43 -12.50
C ASP A 192 -9.45 -10.40 -13.44
N GLY A 193 -10.64 -10.83 -12.98
CA GLY A 193 -11.88 -10.67 -13.74
C GLY A 193 -12.17 -9.24 -14.19
N VAL A 194 -11.65 -8.23 -13.46
CA VAL A 194 -11.76 -6.83 -13.86
C VAL A 194 -10.56 -6.40 -14.71
N HIS A 195 -9.33 -6.51 -14.19
CA HIS A 195 -8.18 -5.87 -14.84
C HIS A 195 -7.68 -6.59 -16.11
N GLU A 196 -8.04 -7.87 -16.30
CA GLU A 196 -7.78 -8.56 -17.56
C GLU A 196 -8.79 -8.19 -18.68
N HIS A 197 -9.96 -7.65 -18.29
CA HIS A 197 -11.05 -7.32 -19.23
C HIS A 197 -11.32 -5.82 -19.37
N MET A 198 -10.63 -4.98 -18.59
CA MET A 198 -10.75 -3.52 -18.61
C MET A 198 -9.42 -2.85 -18.86
N PRO A 199 -9.26 -2.08 -19.95
CA PRO A 199 -8.05 -1.29 -20.15
C PRO A 199 -7.96 -0.19 -19.08
N PRO A 200 -6.74 0.15 -18.58
CA PRO A 200 -6.54 1.13 -17.52
C PRO A 200 -7.23 2.48 -17.74
N GLY A 201 -7.20 2.98 -18.98
CA GLY A 201 -7.87 4.23 -19.36
C GLY A 201 -9.39 4.20 -19.21
N ALA A 202 -10.04 3.05 -19.45
CA ALA A 202 -11.48 2.89 -19.28
C ALA A 202 -11.88 2.91 -17.80
N ILE A 203 -11.07 2.31 -16.91
CA ILE A 203 -11.27 2.38 -15.47
C ILE A 203 -11.23 3.83 -14.98
N VAL A 204 -10.20 4.59 -15.38
CA VAL A 204 -10.06 6.01 -15.03
C VAL A 204 -11.23 6.83 -15.59
N GLN A 205 -11.66 6.55 -16.83
CA GLN A 205 -12.82 7.23 -17.44
C GLN A 205 -14.11 6.94 -16.69
N ALA A 206 -14.36 5.70 -16.27
CA ALA A 206 -15.53 5.33 -15.48
C ALA A 206 -15.56 6.08 -14.13
N ILE A 207 -14.40 6.16 -13.45
CA ILE A 207 -14.27 6.94 -12.21
C ILE A 207 -14.60 8.42 -12.45
N ALA A 208 -14.03 9.02 -13.49
CA ALA A 208 -14.26 10.44 -13.81
C ALA A 208 -15.71 10.72 -14.19
N THR A 209 -16.38 9.80 -14.89
CA THR A 209 -17.78 9.94 -15.34
C THR A 209 -18.76 9.91 -14.16
N HIS A 210 -18.50 9.10 -13.14
CA HIS A 210 -19.41 8.89 -12.02
C HIS A 210 -19.04 9.69 -10.76
N ALA A 211 -17.91 10.42 -10.78
CA ALA A 211 -17.52 11.23 -9.63
C ALA A 211 -18.63 12.26 -9.28
N PRO A 212 -18.99 12.45 -7.99
CA PRO A 212 -18.28 11.93 -6.80
C PRO A 212 -18.75 10.57 -6.27
N ASP A 213 -19.72 9.88 -6.92
CA ASP A 213 -20.26 8.58 -6.52
C ASP A 213 -19.31 7.44 -6.90
N LEU A 214 -18.45 7.02 -5.96
CA LEU A 214 -17.48 5.97 -6.18
C LEU A 214 -18.13 4.58 -6.26
N ASP A 215 -19.28 4.36 -5.63
CA ASP A 215 -20.00 3.09 -5.76
C ASP A 215 -20.63 2.95 -7.16
N ALA A 216 -21.15 4.04 -7.72
CA ALA A 216 -21.62 4.04 -9.11
C ALA A 216 -20.46 3.80 -10.09
N ALA A 217 -19.29 4.38 -9.84
CA ALA A 217 -18.09 4.12 -10.62
C ALA A 217 -17.68 2.64 -10.55
N ALA A 218 -17.63 2.06 -9.35
CA ALA A 218 -17.31 0.66 -9.14
C ALA A 218 -18.29 -0.29 -9.85
N ARG A 219 -19.59 -0.03 -9.74
CA ARG A 219 -20.63 -0.79 -10.49
C ARG A 219 -20.42 -0.68 -12.00
N SER A 220 -20.17 0.51 -12.52
CA SER A 220 -19.93 0.71 -13.94
C SER A 220 -18.70 -0.05 -14.46
N ILE A 221 -17.61 -0.09 -13.67
CA ILE A 221 -16.39 -0.81 -14.04
C ILE A 221 -16.66 -2.31 -14.11
N VAL A 222 -17.29 -2.88 -13.09
CA VAL A 222 -17.62 -4.33 -13.06
C VAL A 222 -18.57 -4.69 -14.20
N GLN A 223 -19.62 -3.89 -14.44
CA GLN A 223 -20.54 -4.11 -15.54
C GLN A 223 -19.84 -4.12 -16.89
N GLN A 224 -18.96 -3.16 -17.14
CA GLN A 224 -18.19 -3.10 -18.38
C GLN A 224 -17.23 -4.29 -18.54
N ALA A 225 -16.59 -4.76 -17.44
CA ALA A 225 -15.74 -5.96 -17.48
C ALA A 225 -16.55 -7.21 -17.89
N LEU A 226 -17.77 -7.37 -17.35
CA LEU A 226 -18.68 -8.45 -17.74
C LEU A 226 -19.15 -8.33 -19.20
N GLU A 227 -19.47 -7.12 -19.66
CA GLU A 227 -19.84 -6.84 -21.07
C GLU A 227 -18.68 -7.11 -22.03
N ASN A 228 -17.43 -6.85 -21.60
CA ASN A 228 -16.22 -7.18 -22.33
C ASN A 228 -15.90 -8.69 -22.33
N GLY A 229 -16.72 -9.49 -21.66
CA GLY A 229 -16.67 -10.96 -21.75
C GLY A 229 -15.89 -11.61 -20.60
N SER A 230 -15.68 -10.94 -19.47
CA SER A 230 -15.07 -11.58 -18.29
C SER A 230 -15.77 -12.88 -17.93
N PRO A 231 -15.06 -14.01 -17.82
CA PRO A 231 -15.64 -15.29 -17.43
C PRO A 231 -15.65 -15.49 -15.91
N ASP A 232 -14.98 -14.61 -15.17
CA ASP A 232 -14.71 -14.76 -13.73
C ASP A 232 -15.55 -13.85 -12.85
N ASN A 233 -15.39 -14.02 -11.53
CA ASN A 233 -15.85 -13.08 -10.53
C ASN A 233 -15.18 -11.72 -10.79
N CYS A 234 -15.89 -10.64 -10.59
CA CYS A 234 -15.40 -9.30 -10.88
C CYS A 234 -15.56 -8.42 -9.64
N THR A 235 -14.45 -7.99 -9.06
CA THR A 235 -14.48 -7.12 -7.87
C THR A 235 -13.54 -5.94 -8.04
N VAL A 236 -14.06 -4.75 -7.69
CA VAL A 236 -13.29 -3.51 -7.67
C VAL A 236 -13.60 -2.67 -6.44
N GLN A 237 -12.56 -2.08 -5.87
CA GLN A 237 -12.66 -1.07 -4.82
C GLN A 237 -11.91 0.20 -5.27
N ILE A 238 -12.52 1.36 -5.06
CA ILE A 238 -11.98 2.68 -5.38
C ILE A 238 -11.82 3.43 -4.06
N VAL A 239 -10.63 3.94 -3.79
CA VAL A 239 -10.29 4.64 -2.54
C VAL A 239 -9.83 6.04 -2.88
N ALA A 240 -10.54 7.06 -2.42
CA ALA A 240 -10.19 8.47 -2.60
C ALA A 240 -9.74 9.08 -1.28
N ILE A 241 -8.57 9.72 -1.29
CA ILE A 241 -8.01 10.42 -0.14
C ILE A 241 -8.47 11.89 -0.19
N ASP A 242 -9.47 12.25 0.62
CA ASP A 242 -9.98 13.63 0.64
C ASP A 242 -9.14 14.55 1.53
N ARG A 243 -8.54 13.99 2.60
CA ARG A 243 -7.66 14.72 3.51
C ARG A 243 -6.67 13.75 4.17
N VAL A 244 -5.42 14.15 4.29
CA VAL A 244 -4.41 13.45 5.08
C VAL A 244 -4.31 14.05 6.49
N ALA A 245 -4.01 13.19 7.47
CA ALA A 245 -3.66 13.64 8.81
C ALA A 245 -2.14 13.88 8.91
N PRO A 246 -1.66 14.74 9.80
CA PRO A 246 -0.24 14.83 10.08
C PRO A 246 0.32 13.48 10.51
N ALA A 247 1.48 13.11 9.96
CA ALA A 247 2.16 11.87 10.36
C ALA A 247 2.43 11.87 11.88
N ASP A 248 2.13 10.78 12.54
CA ASP A 248 2.49 10.59 13.94
C ASP A 248 4.00 10.25 14.09
N ALA A 249 4.50 10.27 15.32
CA ALA A 249 5.92 10.01 15.58
C ALA A 249 6.36 8.61 15.13
N SER A 250 5.49 7.60 15.23
CA SER A 250 5.78 6.22 14.83
C SER A 250 5.86 6.04 13.31
N GLU A 251 4.99 6.74 12.60
CA GLU A 251 4.95 6.76 11.14
C GLU A 251 6.14 7.51 10.56
N MET A 252 6.50 8.65 11.16
CA MET A 252 7.73 9.37 10.84
C MET A 252 8.97 8.50 11.09
N GLN A 253 9.02 7.75 12.17
CA GLN A 253 10.13 6.84 12.46
C GLN A 253 10.20 5.68 11.46
N HIS A 254 9.05 5.18 10.99
CA HIS A 254 9.01 4.13 9.99
C HIS A 254 9.44 4.62 8.60
N GLN A 255 9.00 5.80 8.17
CA GLN A 255 9.48 6.45 6.94
C GLN A 255 10.99 6.68 6.98
N ARG A 256 11.51 7.10 8.14
CA ARG A 256 12.95 7.30 8.37
C ARG A 256 13.77 6.03 8.19
N ALA A 257 13.28 4.89 8.70
CA ALA A 257 13.97 3.60 8.58
C ALA A 257 14.08 3.12 7.11
N GLN A 258 13.32 3.69 6.19
CA GLN A 258 13.37 3.38 4.76
C GLN A 258 14.25 4.34 3.95
N LEU A 259 14.66 5.46 4.54
CA LEU A 259 15.54 6.40 3.86
C LEU A 259 16.92 5.78 3.66
N ARG A 260 17.40 5.80 2.42
CA ARG A 260 18.79 5.42 2.11
C ARG A 260 19.70 6.59 2.47
N LEU A 261 20.86 6.26 3.04
CA LEU A 261 21.88 7.28 3.26
C LEU A 261 22.35 7.84 1.91
N PRO A 262 22.43 9.18 1.78
CA PRO A 262 22.99 9.78 0.58
C PRO A 262 24.48 9.45 0.45
N PRO A 263 24.99 9.28 -0.77
CA PRO A 263 26.43 9.18 -0.99
C PRO A 263 27.12 10.49 -0.61
N VAL A 264 28.44 10.45 -0.50
CA VAL A 264 29.24 11.71 -0.43
C VAL A 264 29.05 12.46 -1.74
N LEU A 265 28.57 13.71 -1.64
CA LEU A 265 28.23 14.51 -2.81
C LEU A 265 29.44 15.35 -3.26
N SER A 266 29.58 15.50 -4.58
CA SER A 266 30.65 16.29 -5.20
C SER A 266 30.10 17.55 -5.87
N ALA A 267 30.93 18.57 -6.05
CA ALA A 267 30.55 19.78 -6.77
C ALA A 267 30.06 19.45 -8.19
N ARG A 268 29.01 20.14 -8.65
CA ARG A 268 28.30 19.94 -9.92
C ARG A 268 27.49 18.63 -10.02
N GLN A 269 27.42 17.85 -8.95
CA GLN A 269 26.54 16.65 -8.91
C GLN A 269 25.09 17.09 -8.73
N GLN A 270 24.18 16.39 -9.44
CA GLN A 270 22.75 16.48 -9.19
C GLN A 270 22.36 15.52 -8.09
N PHE A 271 21.64 16.01 -7.07
CA PHE A 271 21.14 15.22 -5.97
C PHE A 271 19.72 15.66 -5.62
N GLU A 272 18.75 14.75 -5.75
CA GLU A 272 17.31 15.01 -5.50
C GLU A 272 16.81 16.29 -6.22
N GLY A 273 17.30 16.54 -7.42
CA GLY A 273 16.98 17.74 -8.21
C GLY A 273 17.81 18.98 -7.90
N TYR A 274 18.57 19.03 -6.82
CA TYR A 274 19.46 20.16 -6.47
C TYR A 274 20.82 19.99 -7.14
N GLU A 275 21.40 21.08 -7.61
CA GLU A 275 22.79 21.11 -8.10
C GLU A 275 23.73 21.48 -6.95
N ILE A 276 24.68 20.59 -6.63
CA ILE A 276 25.67 20.83 -5.58
C ILE A 276 26.71 21.83 -6.08
N VAL A 277 26.82 22.97 -5.42
CA VAL A 277 27.82 24.00 -5.76
C VAL A 277 29.17 23.65 -5.16
N ARG A 278 29.22 23.40 -3.86
CA ARG A 278 30.44 23.01 -3.14
C ARG A 278 30.11 22.48 -1.74
N GLU A 279 31.04 21.76 -1.17
CA GLU A 279 31.02 21.41 0.25
C GLU A 279 31.33 22.63 1.10
N LEU A 280 30.58 22.84 2.18
CA LEU A 280 30.80 23.91 3.15
C LEU A 280 31.52 23.42 4.39
N TYR A 281 31.15 22.20 4.84
CA TYR A 281 31.70 21.62 6.06
C TYR A 281 31.54 20.10 6.03
N THR A 282 32.52 19.37 6.54
CA THR A 282 32.48 17.93 6.72
C THR A 282 32.97 17.52 8.10
N SER A 283 32.35 16.50 8.65
CA SER A 283 32.73 15.86 9.91
C SER A 283 32.40 14.38 9.87
N HIS A 284 32.85 13.61 10.86
CA HIS A 284 32.49 12.21 11.05
C HIS A 284 30.98 11.99 11.33
N ARG A 285 30.20 13.07 11.53
CA ARG A 285 28.75 13.00 11.78
C ARG A 285 27.93 13.42 10.58
N SER A 286 28.34 14.47 9.88
CA SER A 286 27.52 15.04 8.80
C SER A 286 28.38 15.81 7.81
N HIS A 287 27.85 15.92 6.59
CA HIS A 287 28.34 16.78 5.53
C HIS A 287 27.35 17.92 5.30
N VAL A 288 27.85 19.10 4.99
CA VAL A 288 27.04 20.28 4.69
C VAL A 288 27.47 20.84 3.34
N TYR A 289 26.53 21.02 2.44
CA TYR A 289 26.75 21.46 1.07
C TYR A 289 25.97 22.73 0.78
N LEU A 290 26.56 23.60 -0.05
CA LEU A 290 25.83 24.64 -0.76
C LEU A 290 25.28 24.04 -2.05
N ALA A 291 23.99 24.23 -2.30
CA ALA A 291 23.33 23.76 -3.49
C ALA A 291 22.43 24.83 -4.10
N THR A 292 22.08 24.67 -5.36
CA THR A 292 21.13 25.53 -6.08
C THR A 292 19.83 24.78 -6.30
N GLU A 293 18.72 25.41 -5.93
CA GLU A 293 17.37 24.86 -6.13
C GLU A 293 16.97 24.94 -7.60
N PRO A 294 16.46 23.85 -8.21
CA PRO A 294 16.04 23.85 -9.59
C PRO A 294 14.86 24.82 -9.82
N GLY A 295 14.88 25.49 -10.97
CA GLY A 295 13.78 26.38 -11.40
C GLY A 295 13.78 27.77 -10.76
N THR A 296 14.24 27.93 -9.51
CA THR A 296 14.31 29.23 -8.82
C THR A 296 15.70 29.86 -8.84
N GLY A 297 16.76 29.04 -9.01
CA GLY A 297 18.15 29.48 -8.90
C GLY A 297 18.58 29.88 -7.48
N ARG A 298 17.73 29.67 -6.47
CA ARG A 298 17.97 30.01 -5.08
C ARG A 298 19.08 29.12 -4.50
N GLN A 299 20.00 29.71 -3.77
CA GLN A 299 20.97 28.94 -3.01
C GLN A 299 20.38 28.45 -1.70
N VAL A 300 20.60 27.14 -1.44
CA VAL A 300 20.15 26.44 -0.24
C VAL A 300 21.33 25.70 0.39
N VAL A 301 21.19 25.37 1.67
CA VAL A 301 22.13 24.53 2.41
C VAL A 301 21.52 23.14 2.56
N ILE A 302 22.24 22.13 2.09
CA ILE A 302 21.89 20.72 2.27
C ILE A 302 22.80 20.11 3.31
N LYS A 303 22.23 19.50 4.36
CA LYS A 303 22.95 18.75 5.38
C LYS A 303 22.61 17.26 5.25
N THR A 304 23.63 16.43 5.12
CA THR A 304 23.47 14.97 5.04
C THR A 304 24.17 14.27 6.22
N PRO A 305 23.68 13.13 6.70
CA PRO A 305 24.43 12.32 7.67
C PRO A 305 25.65 11.71 7.00
N SER A 306 26.73 11.51 7.78
CA SER A 306 27.90 10.80 7.28
C SER A 306 27.63 9.33 7.08
N ILE A 307 28.18 8.76 6.00
CA ILE A 307 28.10 7.32 5.68
C ILE A 307 28.74 6.46 6.78
N ASP A 308 29.70 7.01 7.53
CA ASP A 308 30.35 6.35 8.67
C ASP A 308 29.37 6.06 9.83
N ARG A 309 28.16 6.63 9.78
CA ARG A 309 27.09 6.45 10.78
C ARG A 309 25.96 5.56 10.30
N GLN A 310 26.16 4.82 9.23
CA GLN A 310 25.14 3.95 8.64
C GLN A 310 24.54 2.96 9.64
N GLU A 311 25.31 2.44 10.57
CA GLU A 311 24.88 1.46 11.56
C GLU A 311 24.39 2.09 12.88
N ASP A 312 24.57 3.43 13.06
CA ASP A 312 24.14 4.14 14.27
C ASP A 312 22.70 4.66 14.12
N GLN A 313 21.72 3.77 14.31
CA GLN A 313 20.30 4.09 14.18
C GLN A 313 19.89 5.23 15.12
N ALA A 314 20.39 5.25 16.35
CA ALA A 314 20.08 6.32 17.31
C ALA A 314 20.60 7.69 16.89
N PHE A 315 21.69 7.72 16.15
CA PHE A 315 22.20 8.96 15.53
C PHE A 315 21.32 9.39 14.37
N LEU A 316 20.95 8.47 13.47
CA LEU A 316 20.10 8.75 12.31
C LEU A 316 18.71 9.26 12.75
N ASP A 317 18.13 8.67 13.77
CA ASP A 317 16.86 9.11 14.35
C ASP A 317 16.96 10.56 14.88
N ARG A 318 18.03 10.89 15.57
CA ARG A 318 18.26 12.28 16.04
C ARG A 318 18.52 13.25 14.90
N PHE A 319 19.24 12.82 13.86
CA PHE A 319 19.53 13.63 12.70
C PHE A 319 18.25 14.09 11.96
N VAL A 320 17.30 13.17 11.76
CA VAL A 320 16.02 13.51 11.14
C VAL A 320 15.10 14.29 12.09
N LEU A 321 15.18 14.04 13.41
CA LEU A 321 14.44 14.80 14.40
C LEU A 321 14.88 16.29 14.44
N GLU A 322 16.15 16.59 14.09
CA GLU A 322 16.67 17.94 13.99
C GLU A 322 15.89 18.77 12.95
N GLU A 323 15.60 18.20 11.77
CA GLU A 323 14.78 18.84 10.73
C GLU A 323 13.35 19.10 11.21
N TRP A 324 12.74 18.09 11.85
CA TRP A 324 11.38 18.21 12.38
C TRP A 324 11.25 19.30 13.46
N ILE A 325 12.26 19.44 14.31
CA ILE A 325 12.35 20.52 15.31
C ILE A 325 12.55 21.86 14.63
N ALA A 326 13.48 21.95 13.68
CA ALA A 326 13.82 23.19 12.99
C ALA A 326 12.61 23.80 12.26
N ARG A 327 11.78 22.98 11.61
CA ARG A 327 10.54 23.46 10.95
C ARG A 327 9.50 24.07 11.90
N ARG A 328 9.56 23.76 13.20
CA ARG A 328 8.62 24.26 14.22
C ARG A 328 9.14 25.47 14.99
N ILE A 329 10.40 25.80 14.83
CA ILE A 329 10.99 26.98 15.44
C ILE A 329 10.82 28.18 14.50
N ASP A 330 10.02 29.13 14.92
CA ASP A 330 9.90 30.42 14.24
C ASP A 330 10.79 31.45 14.98
N SER A 331 12.04 31.56 14.54
CA SER A 331 13.01 32.44 15.12
C SER A 331 13.97 32.96 14.05
N PRO A 332 14.32 34.28 14.06
CA PRO A 332 15.28 34.84 13.14
C PRO A 332 16.74 34.35 13.38
N HIS A 333 16.95 33.61 14.48
CA HIS A 333 18.27 33.04 14.83
C HIS A 333 18.39 31.54 14.43
N VAL A 334 17.37 30.97 13.84
CA VAL A 334 17.39 29.58 13.36
C VAL A 334 17.23 29.56 11.85
N LEU A 335 18.16 28.91 11.16
CA LEU A 335 18.07 28.68 9.71
C LEU A 335 16.85 27.78 9.40
N ARG A 336 16.05 28.21 8.46
CA ARG A 336 14.91 27.46 7.93
C ARG A 336 15.33 26.65 6.72
#